data_8cf3092ef1fab56b2992449b483381f0
#
_entry.id   8cf3092ef1fab56b2992449b483381f0
#
_cell.length_a   1.000
_cell.length_b   1.000
_cell.length_c   1.000
_cell.angle_alpha   90.00
_cell.angle_beta   90.00
_cell.angle_gamma   90.00
#
_symmetry.space_group_name_H-M   'P 1'
#
loop_
_entity.id
_entity.type
_entity.pdbx_description
1 polymer ?
#
loop_
_entity_poly.entity_id
_entity_poly.type
_entity_poly.pdbx_seq_one_letter_code
_entity_poly.pdbx_strand_id
1 'polypeptide(L)' 'MTPKDIHKISNKMGVSWDGDKKFMSWCKGIVGKSHLDDMSEVELIMIYNRIKSGKYPQSLNSND' A
#
# COMPACT_ATOMS: atom_id res chain seq x y z
N MET A 1 -1.87 12.67 7.05
CA MET A 1 -1.86 11.70 5.93
C MET A 1 -3.20 11.00 5.86
N THR A 2 -3.74 10.86 4.68
CA THR A 2 -5.04 10.23 4.45
C THR A 2 -4.88 9.09 3.45
N PRO A 3 -5.88 8.20 3.36
CA PRO A 3 -5.84 7.15 2.33
C PRO A 3 -5.68 7.68 0.92
N LYS A 4 -6.15 8.90 0.64
CA LYS A 4 -5.98 9.50 -0.67
C LYS A 4 -4.51 9.71 -1.02
N ASP A 5 -3.69 10.01 -0.02
CA ASP A 5 -2.25 10.18 -0.25
C ASP A 5 -1.62 8.87 -0.67
N ILE A 6 -2.11 7.76 -0.09
CA ILE A 6 -1.64 6.45 -0.47
C ILE A 6 -2.08 6.11 -1.89
N HIS A 7 -3.32 6.47 -2.26
CA HIS A 7 -3.78 6.30 -3.63
C HIS A 7 -2.88 7.01 -4.63
N LYS A 8 -2.54 8.25 -4.32
CA LYS A 8 -1.73 9.05 -5.23
C LYS A 8 -0.36 8.45 -5.45
N ILE A 9 0.32 8.07 -4.37
CA ILE A 9 1.65 7.50 -4.51
C ILE A 9 1.58 6.12 -5.15
N SER A 10 0.55 5.36 -4.86
CA SER A 10 0.38 4.04 -5.47
C SER A 10 0.23 4.16 -6.99
N ASN A 11 -0.58 5.11 -7.44
CA ASN A 11 -0.74 5.34 -8.87
C ASN A 11 0.57 5.79 -9.51
N LYS A 12 1.29 6.68 -8.83
CA LYS A 12 2.54 7.20 -9.34
C LYS A 12 3.59 6.10 -9.49
N MET A 13 3.62 5.18 -8.54
CA MET A 13 4.61 4.10 -8.53
C MET A 13 4.15 2.85 -9.26
N GLY A 14 2.93 2.85 -9.76
CA GLY A 14 2.41 1.69 -10.47
C GLY A 14 1.97 0.56 -9.57
N VAL A 15 1.68 0.86 -8.31
CA VAL A 15 1.20 -0.13 -7.37
C VAL A 15 -0.31 -0.27 -7.53
N SER A 16 -0.75 -1.48 -7.71
CA SER A 16 -2.17 -1.76 -7.78
C SER A 16 -2.62 -2.31 -6.43
N TRP A 17 -3.47 -1.56 -5.74
CA TRP A 17 -3.88 -1.99 -4.42
C TRP A 17 -5.39 -2.05 -4.23
N ASP A 18 -6.13 -1.41 -5.06
CA ASP A 18 -7.57 -1.34 -4.91
C ASP A 18 -8.18 -2.71 -5.19
N GLY A 19 -8.57 -3.40 -4.13
CA GLY A 19 -9.08 -4.75 -4.23
C GLY A 19 -8.03 -5.82 -4.46
N ASP A 20 -6.76 -5.44 -4.46
CA ASP A 20 -5.67 -6.37 -4.69
C ASP A 20 -5.34 -7.10 -3.39
N LYS A 21 -5.49 -8.42 -3.43
CA LYS A 21 -5.21 -9.24 -2.25
C LYS A 21 -3.75 -9.17 -1.82
N LYS A 22 -2.85 -9.05 -2.78
CA LYS A 22 -1.43 -8.95 -2.47
C LYS A 22 -1.13 -7.68 -1.68
N PHE A 23 -1.73 -6.59 -2.10
CA PHE A 23 -1.55 -5.32 -1.40
C PHE A 23 -2.12 -5.38 0.00
N MET A 24 -3.34 -5.93 0.14
CA MET A 24 -3.98 -6.02 1.44
C MET A 24 -3.20 -6.91 2.39
N SER A 25 -2.71 -8.03 1.90
CA SER A 25 -1.89 -8.94 2.70
C SER A 25 -0.58 -8.27 3.12
N TRP A 26 0.02 -7.51 2.22
CA TRP A 26 1.25 -6.77 2.49
C TRP A 26 1.04 -5.75 3.59
N CYS A 27 -0.04 -4.98 3.51
CA CYS A 27 -0.38 -4.00 4.54
C CYS A 27 -0.60 -4.67 5.88
N LYS A 28 -1.30 -5.79 5.88
CA LYS A 28 -1.58 -6.51 7.11
C LYS A 28 -0.29 -7.00 7.76
N GLY A 29 0.69 -7.38 6.95
CA GLY A 29 1.98 -7.81 7.47
C GLY A 29 2.81 -6.68 8.07
N ILE A 30 2.52 -5.44 7.68
CA ILE A 30 3.26 -4.29 8.18
C ILE A 30 2.59 -3.67 9.39
N VAL A 31 1.29 -3.40 9.30
CA VAL A 31 0.57 -2.65 10.33
C VAL A 31 -0.54 -3.46 11.00
N GLY A 32 -0.75 -4.68 10.56
CA GLY A 32 -1.81 -5.53 11.12
C GLY A 32 -3.20 -5.21 10.61
N LYS A 33 -3.31 -4.33 9.64
CA LYS A 33 -4.59 -3.94 9.05
C LYS A 33 -4.50 -3.99 7.54
N SER A 34 -5.55 -4.47 6.90
CA SER A 34 -5.56 -4.62 5.45
C SER A 34 -6.27 -3.49 4.72
N HIS A 35 -7.03 -2.67 5.43
CA HIS A 35 -7.75 -1.56 4.82
C HIS A 35 -7.17 -0.24 5.28
N LEU A 36 -6.90 0.65 4.31
CA LEU A 36 -6.33 1.95 4.62
C LEU A 36 -7.24 2.77 5.53
N ASP A 37 -8.54 2.61 5.38
CA ASP A 37 -9.50 3.37 6.18
C ASP A 37 -9.44 3.03 7.66
N ASP A 38 -8.91 1.85 7.98
CA ASP A 38 -8.78 1.41 9.37
C ASP A 38 -7.45 1.80 10.00
N MET A 39 -6.57 2.38 9.20
CA MET A 39 -5.22 2.71 9.66
C MET A 39 -5.17 4.07 10.32
N SER A 40 -4.35 4.18 11.36
CA SER A 40 -4.06 5.46 11.97
C SER A 40 -3.11 6.26 11.07
N GLU A 41 -2.93 7.52 11.41
CA GLU A 41 -2.02 8.36 10.62
C GLU A 41 -0.61 7.80 10.60
N VAL A 42 -0.14 7.28 11.72
CA VAL A 42 1.19 6.69 11.80
C VAL A 42 1.29 5.47 10.88
N GLU A 43 0.25 4.66 10.87
CA GLU A 43 0.23 3.47 10.03
C GLU A 43 0.22 3.85 8.55
N LEU A 44 -0.53 4.86 8.19
CA LEU A 44 -0.56 5.34 6.81
C LEU A 44 0.82 5.87 6.39
N ILE A 45 1.50 6.57 7.28
CA ILE A 45 2.83 7.07 7.00
C ILE A 45 3.80 5.92 6.76
N MET A 46 3.69 4.85 7.54
CA MET A 46 4.53 3.68 7.34
C MET A 46 4.33 3.07 5.97
N ILE A 47 3.08 2.92 5.56
CA ILE A 47 2.75 2.37 4.24
C ILE A 47 3.29 3.30 3.14
N TYR A 48 3.05 4.60 3.29
CA TYR A 48 3.51 5.59 2.33
C TYR A 48 5.03 5.50 2.13
N ASN A 49 5.78 5.44 3.22
CA ASN A 49 7.24 5.40 3.14
C ASN A 49 7.74 4.14 2.46
N ARG A 50 7.07 3.01 2.68
CA ARG A 50 7.47 1.77 2.03
C ARG A 50 7.20 1.81 0.53
N ILE A 51 6.07 2.37 0.14
CA ILE A 51 5.77 2.53 -1.28
C ILE A 51 6.80 3.46 -1.93
N LYS A 52 7.08 4.57 -1.27
CA LYS A 52 8.04 5.53 -1.79
C LYS A 52 9.42 4.94 -1.95
N SER A 53 9.79 4.01 -1.07
CA SER A 53 11.09 3.34 -1.11
C SER A 53 11.12 2.16 -2.09
N GLY A 54 10.01 1.87 -2.74
CA GLY A 54 9.94 0.77 -3.68
C GLY A 54 9.74 -0.58 -3.03
N LYS A 55 9.43 -0.62 -1.74
CA LYS A 55 9.26 -1.87 -1.01
C LYS A 55 7.78 -2.23 -0.93
N TYR A 56 7.19 -2.51 -2.07
CA TYR A 56 5.77 -2.85 -2.17
C TYR A 56 5.62 -4.06 -3.10
N PRO A 57 4.48 -4.76 -3.01
CA PRO A 57 4.29 -5.90 -3.88
C PRO A 57 4.16 -5.43 -5.32
N GLN A 58 4.82 -6.16 -6.23
CA GLN A 58 4.67 -5.89 -7.64
C GLN A 58 3.24 -6.26 -8.03
N SER A 59 2.56 -5.33 -8.57
CA SER A 59 1.23 -5.60 -9.02
C SER A 59 1.30 -6.37 -10.31
N LEU A 60 0.84 -6.98 -10.71
CA LEU A 60 0.76 -7.46 -11.97
C LEU A 60 1.76 -8.23 -12.45
N ASN A 61 2.00 -8.35 -12.62
CA ASN A 61 2.71 -8.99 -13.26
C ASN A 61 3.73 -9.47 -13.14
N SER A 62 3.78 -9.67 -12.83
CA SER A 62 4.76 -10.09 -12.66
C SER A 62 5.09 -11.24 -13.20
N ASN A 63 5.06 -11.49 -13.57
CA ASN A 63 5.37 -12.35 -14.12
C ASN A 63 5.88 -13.10 -14.05
N ASP A 64 5.89 -13.08 -13.90
CA ASP A 64 6.16 -13.78 -13.97
C ASP A 64 6.28 -14.24 -14.02
#